data_a3d94010fad83648911c82fc40def26e
#
_entry.id   a3d94010fad83648911c82fc40def26e
#
_cell.length_a   1.000
_cell.length_b   1.000
_cell.length_c   1.000
_cell.angle_alpha   90.00
_cell.angle_beta   90.00
_cell.angle_gamma   90.00
#
_symmetry.space_group_name_H-M   'P 1'
#
loop_
_entity.id
_entity.type
_entity.pdbx_description
1 polymer ?
#
loop_
_entity_poly.entity_id
_entity_poly.type
_entity_poly.pdbx_seq_one_letter_code
_entity_poly.pdbx_strand_id
1 'polypeptide(L)'
;MFASLMREGVGMGGKTVPDNETIICDVIGRAPDLQLKAEDEGWQLSRWRQFVGSYKLPALPNPMFVIEIAGKSGVRIWESPGWSEKISYPGAASIVPGGLMTSWLVDGELDVVTLSLSPTALGDAAAAARFKRLQFAFSDPLALALTRRVLGELYAPQTPERDLYIDILMKALNAHLVRGPLVTVANEIPTSDSFAFRVHQVMNTILQHPGDPHTVESLAAQASVTPSHFCRIFKRATGVSPHQYVMKTRFDRAQQLLLQSDTRIALIAESLGFTSQSHFSRAFRRITGQTPAEFRQRGRAKLQ
;
A
#
# COMPACT_ATOMS: atom_id res chain seq x y z
N MET A 1 18.92 -25.76 14.29
CA MET A 1 18.75 -26.85 13.31
C MET A 1 18.08 -26.23 12.10
N PHE A 2 18.83 -25.39 11.37
CA PHE A 2 18.38 -24.64 10.21
C PHE A 2 19.38 -24.92 9.09
N ALA A 3 19.05 -25.82 8.20
CA ALA A 3 19.73 -26.00 6.94
C ALA A 3 18.79 -26.70 5.97
N SER A 4 18.03 -25.93 5.22
CA SER A 4 17.56 -26.37 3.90
C SER A 4 17.31 -25.16 3.01
N LEU A 5 18.43 -24.61 2.53
CA LEU A 5 18.45 -23.73 1.37
C LEU A 5 18.62 -24.63 0.15
N MET A 6 17.62 -24.60 -0.75
CA MET A 6 17.71 -25.02 -2.13
C MET A 6 18.33 -26.41 -2.40
N ARG A 7 17.49 -27.41 -2.62
CA ARG A 7 17.74 -28.48 -3.60
C ARG A 7 16.42 -28.87 -4.26
N GLU A 8 16.39 -28.68 -5.56
CA GLU A 8 15.38 -29.24 -6.43
C GLU A 8 15.34 -30.75 -6.27
N GLY A 9 14.19 -31.28 -5.86
CA GLY A 9 13.88 -32.68 -5.88
C GLY A 9 12.65 -32.89 -6.74
N VAL A 10 12.86 -33.36 -7.96
CA VAL A 10 11.79 -33.90 -8.81
C VAL A 10 11.21 -35.12 -8.14
N GLY A 11 10.00 -34.99 -7.62
CA GLY A 11 9.21 -36.06 -7.01
C GLY A 11 7.82 -36.10 -7.63
N MET A 12 7.47 -37.25 -8.15
CA MET A 12 6.26 -37.55 -8.94
C MET A 12 4.96 -37.37 -8.19
N GLY A 13 3.98 -36.71 -8.86
CA GLY A 13 2.61 -37.21 -8.99
C GLY A 13 1.64 -37.06 -7.83
N GLY A 14 1.49 -35.87 -7.26
CA GLY A 14 0.24 -35.43 -6.64
C GLY A 14 -0.04 -34.02 -7.16
N LYS A 15 -1.28 -33.69 -7.55
CA LYS A 15 -1.65 -32.30 -7.86
C LYS A 15 -1.57 -31.51 -6.56
N THR A 16 -0.38 -31.04 -6.21
CA THR A 16 -0.20 -30.06 -5.13
C THR A 16 -0.90 -28.79 -5.57
N VAL A 17 -1.83 -28.31 -4.75
CA VAL A 17 -2.43 -26.98 -4.95
C VAL A 17 -1.26 -25.99 -4.97
N PRO A 18 -1.10 -25.19 -6.03
CA PRO A 18 0.00 -24.23 -6.10
C PRO A 18 -0.09 -23.25 -4.92
N ASP A 19 1.03 -22.90 -4.34
CA ASP A 19 1.09 -21.90 -3.28
C ASP A 19 0.79 -20.49 -3.83
N ASN A 20 0.61 -19.51 -2.95
CA ASN A 20 0.30 -18.13 -3.34
C ASN A 20 1.35 -17.57 -4.29
N GLU A 21 2.62 -17.84 -4.02
CA GLU A 21 3.76 -17.28 -4.75
C GLU A 21 3.83 -17.82 -6.18
N THR A 22 3.54 -19.11 -6.36
CA THR A 22 3.44 -19.71 -7.70
C THR A 22 2.35 -19.04 -8.52
N ILE A 23 1.17 -18.84 -7.93
CA ILE A 23 0.06 -18.14 -8.61
C ILE A 23 0.44 -16.69 -8.94
N ILE A 24 1.08 -15.99 -8.03
CA ILE A 24 1.52 -14.60 -8.24
C ILE A 24 2.60 -14.56 -9.33
N CYS A 25 3.58 -15.46 -9.33
CA CYS A 25 4.59 -15.57 -10.38
C CYS A 25 3.95 -15.73 -11.77
N ASP A 26 2.97 -16.60 -11.89
CA ASP A 26 2.27 -16.84 -13.16
C ASP A 26 1.54 -15.59 -13.65
N VAL A 27 0.89 -14.84 -12.76
CA VAL A 27 0.16 -13.61 -13.11
C VAL A 27 1.11 -12.46 -13.46
N ILE A 28 2.20 -12.31 -12.71
CA ILE A 28 3.18 -11.22 -12.90
C ILE A 28 4.17 -11.54 -14.03
N GLY A 29 4.38 -12.83 -14.32
CA GLY A 29 5.32 -13.31 -15.32
C GLY A 29 6.79 -13.27 -14.85
N ARG A 30 7.04 -13.20 -13.53
CA ARG A 30 8.40 -13.19 -12.97
C ARG A 30 8.41 -13.72 -11.53
N ALA A 31 9.58 -14.21 -11.11
CA ALA A 31 9.82 -14.60 -9.73
C ALA A 31 9.98 -13.39 -8.81
N PRO A 32 9.77 -13.55 -7.50
CA PRO A 32 10.06 -12.51 -6.53
C PRO A 32 11.56 -12.17 -6.49
N ASP A 33 11.89 -10.93 -6.17
CA ASP A 33 13.28 -10.47 -6.05
C ASP A 33 13.97 -11.06 -4.81
N LEU A 34 13.19 -11.46 -3.83
CA LEU A 34 13.64 -12.06 -2.58
C LEU A 34 12.53 -12.91 -2.00
N GLN A 35 12.89 -14.05 -1.41
CA GLN A 35 11.95 -14.97 -0.76
C GLN A 35 12.55 -15.54 0.51
N LEU A 36 11.72 -15.65 1.55
CA LEU A 36 12.01 -16.32 2.80
C LEU A 36 10.81 -17.17 3.19
N LYS A 37 11.04 -18.42 3.55
CA LYS A 37 9.99 -19.39 3.86
C LYS A 37 10.31 -20.14 5.14
N ALA A 38 9.31 -20.31 6.00
CA ALA A 38 9.35 -21.21 7.15
C ALA A 38 8.16 -22.16 7.05
N GLU A 39 8.41 -23.35 6.51
CA GLU A 39 7.38 -24.35 6.27
C GLU A 39 6.74 -24.84 7.58
N ASP A 40 7.56 -25.07 8.59
CA ASP A 40 7.12 -25.52 9.91
C ASP A 40 6.21 -24.51 10.62
N GLU A 41 6.44 -23.21 10.37
CA GLU A 41 5.66 -22.12 10.95
C GLU A 41 4.50 -21.67 10.03
N GLY A 42 4.48 -22.16 8.79
CA GLY A 42 3.39 -21.94 7.84
C GLY A 42 3.30 -20.53 7.27
N TRP A 43 4.43 -19.83 7.14
CA TRP A 43 4.46 -18.52 6.49
C TRP A 43 5.53 -18.42 5.40
N GLN A 44 5.28 -17.51 4.46
CA GLN A 44 6.20 -17.21 3.36
C GLN A 44 6.19 -15.71 3.07
N LEU A 45 7.37 -15.09 3.11
CA LEU A 45 7.59 -13.69 2.80
C LEU A 45 8.27 -13.57 1.44
N SER A 46 7.74 -12.72 0.57
CA SER A 46 8.26 -12.49 -0.77
C SER A 46 8.30 -11.00 -1.09
N ARG A 47 9.36 -10.50 -1.73
CA ARG A 47 9.47 -9.13 -2.19
C ARG A 47 9.32 -9.07 -3.70
N TRP A 48 8.51 -8.13 -4.16
CA TRP A 48 8.18 -7.93 -5.56
C TRP A 48 8.40 -6.47 -5.94
N ARG A 49 9.05 -6.26 -7.06
CA ARG A 49 9.11 -4.96 -7.71
C ARG A 49 8.36 -5.03 -9.02
N GLN A 50 7.39 -4.16 -9.19
CA GLN A 50 6.49 -4.17 -10.34
C GLN A 50 6.42 -2.79 -10.97
N PHE A 51 5.96 -2.78 -12.21
CA PHE A 51 5.74 -1.58 -12.99
C PHE A 51 4.26 -1.46 -13.33
N VAL A 52 3.91 -0.44 -14.08
CA VAL A 52 2.54 -0.16 -14.52
C VAL A 52 1.86 -1.40 -15.11
N GLY A 53 0.68 -1.72 -14.60
CA GLY A 53 -0.08 -2.85 -15.11
C GLY A 53 -1.42 -3.05 -14.41
N SER A 54 -2.26 -3.84 -15.05
CA SER A 54 -3.50 -4.35 -14.46
C SER A 54 -3.34 -5.85 -14.25
N TYR A 55 -3.45 -6.29 -13.00
CA TYR A 55 -3.21 -7.67 -12.60
C TYR A 55 -4.50 -8.27 -12.04
N LYS A 56 -4.92 -9.42 -12.59
CA LYS A 56 -6.02 -10.21 -12.08
C LYS A 56 -5.45 -11.41 -11.34
N LEU A 57 -5.51 -11.39 -10.02
CA LEU A 57 -5.09 -12.50 -9.18
C LEU A 57 -6.25 -13.48 -8.99
N PRO A 58 -6.08 -14.74 -9.35
CA PRO A 58 -7.01 -15.80 -8.98
C PRO A 58 -7.17 -15.88 -7.46
N ALA A 59 -8.15 -16.65 -7.01
CA ALA A 59 -8.31 -16.95 -5.60
C ALA A 59 -7.04 -17.63 -5.05
N LEU A 60 -6.38 -16.97 -4.11
CA LEU A 60 -5.18 -17.48 -3.47
C LEU A 60 -5.57 -18.55 -2.43
N PRO A 61 -4.83 -19.67 -2.30
CA PRO A 61 -5.12 -20.69 -1.30
C PRO A 61 -5.02 -20.20 0.15
N ASN A 62 -4.07 -19.30 0.42
CA ASN A 62 -3.83 -18.75 1.75
C ASN A 62 -4.09 -17.24 1.78
N PRO A 63 -4.56 -16.69 2.90
CA PRO A 63 -4.61 -15.26 3.07
C PRO A 63 -3.22 -14.65 3.05
N MET A 64 -3.16 -13.39 2.64
CA MET A 64 -1.91 -12.68 2.42
C MET A 64 -1.96 -11.29 3.04
N PHE A 65 -0.93 -10.95 3.80
CA PHE A 65 -0.64 -9.57 4.19
C PHE A 65 0.30 -8.95 3.16
N VAL A 66 -0.01 -7.75 2.72
CA VAL A 66 0.75 -7.02 1.70
C VAL A 66 1.14 -5.68 2.28
N ILE A 67 2.41 -5.28 2.11
CA ILE A 67 2.86 -3.98 2.55
C ILE A 67 3.73 -3.32 1.48
N GLU A 68 3.41 -2.08 1.14
CA GLU A 68 4.16 -1.28 0.18
C GLU A 68 5.37 -0.65 0.86
N ILE A 69 6.58 -1.05 0.46
CA ILE A 69 7.83 -0.64 1.09
C ILE A 69 8.33 0.67 0.51
N ALA A 70 8.25 0.80 -0.80
CA ALA A 70 8.70 1.95 -1.55
C ALA A 70 7.99 2.00 -2.91
N GLY A 71 8.26 3.04 -3.67
CA GLY A 71 7.73 3.18 -5.02
C GLY A 71 7.23 4.60 -5.29
N LYS A 72 6.83 4.83 -6.52
CA LYS A 72 6.17 6.05 -7.00
C LYS A 72 4.83 5.70 -7.63
N SER A 73 4.17 4.68 -7.10
CA SER A 73 2.93 4.15 -7.64
C SER A 73 1.71 4.61 -6.86
N GLY A 74 0.58 4.65 -7.54
CA GLY A 74 -0.73 4.56 -6.93
C GLY A 74 -1.31 3.18 -7.23
N VAL A 75 -1.58 2.38 -6.19
CA VAL A 75 -2.23 1.09 -6.37
C VAL A 75 -3.70 1.22 -6.03
N ARG A 76 -4.57 0.65 -6.87
CA ARG A 76 -6.01 0.55 -6.64
C ARG A 76 -6.45 -0.90 -6.74
N ILE A 77 -7.51 -1.23 -6.03
CA ILE A 77 -8.16 -2.53 -6.11
C ILE A 77 -9.53 -2.39 -6.74
N TRP A 78 -9.97 -3.41 -7.48
CA TRP A 78 -11.33 -3.45 -8.01
C TRP A 78 -12.30 -3.82 -6.90
N GLU A 79 -13.23 -2.90 -6.62
CA GLU A 79 -14.37 -3.10 -5.73
C GLU A 79 -15.63 -2.87 -6.59
N SER A 80 -16.46 -3.92 -6.78
CA SER A 80 -17.65 -3.79 -7.63
C SER A 80 -18.53 -2.60 -7.17
N PRO A 81 -18.87 -1.64 -8.04
CA PRO A 81 -18.80 -1.68 -9.51
C PRO A 81 -17.59 -0.96 -10.14
N GLY A 82 -16.49 -0.69 -9.44
CA GLY A 82 -15.37 0.07 -10.00
C GLY A 82 -14.07 -0.06 -9.24
N TRP A 83 -13.06 0.71 -9.67
CA TRP A 83 -11.79 0.81 -8.95
C TRP A 83 -11.98 1.58 -7.64
N SER A 84 -11.30 1.13 -6.58
CA SER A 84 -11.35 1.77 -5.26
C SER A 84 -11.03 3.26 -5.34
N GLU A 85 -11.73 4.07 -4.56
CA GLU A 85 -11.39 5.48 -4.39
C GLU A 85 -10.09 5.65 -3.60
N LYS A 86 -9.82 4.73 -2.67
CA LYS A 86 -8.55 4.67 -1.97
C LYS A 86 -7.43 4.28 -2.92
N ILE A 87 -6.29 4.93 -2.74
CA ILE A 87 -5.06 4.64 -3.45
C ILE A 87 -4.05 4.22 -2.40
N SER A 88 -3.36 3.10 -2.62
CA SER A 88 -2.24 2.70 -1.78
C SER A 88 -1.04 3.61 -2.02
N TYR A 89 -0.19 3.71 -1.02
CA TYR A 89 1.01 4.55 -1.02
C TYR A 89 2.11 3.85 -0.22
N PRO A 90 3.38 4.22 -0.39
CA PRO A 90 4.48 3.64 0.38
C PRO A 90 4.23 3.71 1.89
N GLY A 91 4.26 2.57 2.55
CA GLY A 91 3.92 2.39 3.96
C GLY A 91 2.50 1.91 4.23
N ALA A 92 1.62 1.88 3.21
CA ALA A 92 0.30 1.29 3.35
C ALA A 92 0.36 -0.23 3.32
N ALA A 93 -0.54 -0.85 4.07
CA ALA A 93 -0.73 -2.30 4.11
C ALA A 93 -2.11 -2.69 3.58
N SER A 94 -2.22 -3.94 3.16
CA SER A 94 -3.49 -4.55 2.75
C SER A 94 -3.55 -6.00 3.23
N ILE A 95 -4.76 -6.49 3.49
CA ILE A 95 -5.01 -7.91 3.75
C ILE A 95 -5.87 -8.45 2.62
N VAL A 96 -5.37 -9.49 1.97
CA VAL A 96 -6.09 -10.23 0.92
C VAL A 96 -6.51 -11.57 1.51
N PRO A 97 -7.81 -11.84 1.64
CA PRO A 97 -8.28 -13.13 2.17
C PRO A 97 -8.00 -14.26 1.20
N GLY A 98 -7.78 -15.45 1.73
CA GLY A 98 -7.75 -16.66 0.91
C GLY A 98 -9.12 -16.93 0.26
N GLY A 99 -9.12 -17.52 -0.92
CA GLY A 99 -10.34 -17.84 -1.66
C GLY A 99 -10.99 -16.66 -2.40
N LEU A 100 -10.42 -15.46 -2.33
CA LEU A 100 -10.96 -14.27 -3.00
C LEU A 100 -10.16 -13.94 -4.27
N MET A 101 -10.84 -13.84 -5.41
CA MET A 101 -10.24 -13.26 -6.62
C MET A 101 -10.15 -11.74 -6.48
N THR A 102 -9.02 -11.17 -6.86
CA THR A 102 -8.79 -9.72 -6.76
C THR A 102 -8.23 -9.17 -8.08
N SER A 103 -8.51 -7.89 -8.36
CA SER A 103 -7.92 -7.18 -9.48
C SER A 103 -7.24 -5.92 -9.00
N TRP A 104 -6.03 -5.69 -9.49
CA TRP A 104 -5.15 -4.62 -9.05
C TRP A 104 -4.73 -3.76 -10.23
N LEU A 105 -4.79 -2.46 -10.07
CA LEU A 105 -4.24 -1.49 -11.00
C LEU A 105 -3.03 -0.82 -10.34
N VAL A 106 -1.87 -1.00 -10.93
CA VAL A 106 -0.60 -0.39 -10.50
C VAL A 106 -0.25 0.71 -11.50
N ASP A 107 -0.18 1.94 -11.02
CA ASP A 107 0.18 3.12 -11.81
C ASP A 107 1.54 3.65 -11.33
N GLY A 108 2.61 3.13 -11.88
CA GLY A 108 3.99 3.48 -11.56
C GLY A 108 4.82 2.31 -11.03
N GLU A 109 5.96 2.64 -10.43
CA GLU A 109 6.88 1.68 -9.84
C GLU A 109 6.40 1.28 -8.43
N LEU A 110 6.18 0.00 -8.20
CA LEU A 110 5.75 -0.59 -6.95
C LEU A 110 6.84 -1.48 -6.38
N ASP A 111 7.17 -1.30 -5.11
CA ASP A 111 8.04 -2.18 -4.31
C ASP A 111 7.25 -2.66 -3.09
N VAL A 112 6.86 -3.92 -3.12
CA VAL A 112 5.92 -4.51 -2.18
C VAL A 112 6.46 -5.80 -1.58
N VAL A 113 6.14 -6.03 -0.31
CA VAL A 113 6.36 -7.30 0.37
C VAL A 113 5.03 -7.96 0.62
N THR A 114 4.93 -9.24 0.28
CA THR A 114 3.81 -10.11 0.62
C THR A 114 4.23 -11.09 1.70
N LEU A 115 3.34 -11.35 2.64
CA LEU A 115 3.47 -12.40 3.64
C LEU A 115 2.25 -13.31 3.55
N SER A 116 2.45 -14.48 2.97
CA SER A 116 1.44 -15.54 2.88
C SER A 116 1.38 -16.32 4.18
N LEU A 117 0.19 -16.51 4.73
CA LEU A 117 -0.03 -17.12 6.05
C LEU A 117 -0.93 -18.36 5.92
N SER A 118 -0.40 -19.53 6.24
CA SER A 118 -1.20 -20.75 6.31
C SER A 118 -2.18 -20.71 7.51
N PRO A 119 -3.19 -21.56 7.54
CA PRO A 119 -4.04 -21.70 8.72
C PRO A 119 -3.26 -21.98 10.01
N THR A 120 -2.14 -22.68 9.92
CA THR A 120 -1.25 -22.97 11.07
C THR A 120 -0.61 -21.68 11.61
N ALA A 121 -0.15 -20.80 10.73
CA ALA A 121 0.45 -19.51 11.12
C ALA A 121 -0.57 -18.56 11.75
N LEU A 122 -1.84 -18.63 11.36
CA LEU A 122 -2.90 -17.80 11.91
C LEU A 122 -3.37 -18.22 13.30
N GLY A 123 -3.16 -19.48 13.70
CA GLY A 123 -3.41 -19.99 15.05
C GLY A 123 -4.89 -20.03 15.43
N ASP A 124 -5.43 -18.98 16.05
CA ASP A 124 -6.78 -19.00 16.59
C ASP A 124 -7.87 -18.41 15.66
N ALA A 125 -9.13 -18.63 16.06
CA ALA A 125 -10.30 -18.19 15.28
C ALA A 125 -10.43 -16.64 15.19
N ALA A 126 -9.89 -15.91 16.16
CA ALA A 126 -9.97 -14.44 16.17
C ALA A 126 -8.99 -13.82 15.16
N ALA A 127 -7.76 -14.36 15.10
CA ALA A 127 -6.78 -14.00 14.08
C ALA A 127 -7.29 -14.35 12.67
N ALA A 128 -7.81 -15.56 12.51
CA ALA A 128 -8.41 -15.99 11.24
C ALA A 128 -9.57 -15.10 10.80
N ALA A 129 -10.35 -14.53 11.72
CA ALA A 129 -11.47 -13.63 11.39
C ALA A 129 -11.00 -12.33 10.70
N ARG A 130 -9.86 -11.76 11.11
CA ARG A 130 -9.29 -10.57 10.49
C ARG A 130 -8.90 -10.82 9.03
N PHE A 131 -8.34 -12.00 8.75
CA PHE A 131 -7.88 -12.38 7.42
C PHE A 131 -9.00 -12.93 6.51
N LYS A 132 -10.25 -12.96 6.97
CA LYS A 132 -11.42 -13.33 6.15
C LYS A 132 -11.98 -12.17 5.34
N ARG A 133 -11.55 -10.93 5.58
CA ARG A 133 -12.07 -9.75 4.89
C ARG A 133 -10.95 -9.01 4.19
N LEU A 134 -11.22 -8.59 2.97
CA LEU A 134 -10.34 -7.69 2.25
C LEU A 134 -10.24 -6.35 3.01
N GLN A 135 -9.02 -5.93 3.28
CA GLN A 135 -8.70 -4.61 3.83
C GLN A 135 -7.66 -3.97 2.93
N PHE A 136 -7.96 -2.82 2.40
CA PHE A 136 -7.10 -2.16 1.42
C PHE A 136 -6.58 -0.82 1.94
N ALA A 137 -5.28 -0.57 1.72
CA ALA A 137 -4.58 0.68 1.98
C ALA A 137 -4.81 1.24 3.39
N PHE A 138 -4.54 0.43 4.41
CA PHE A 138 -4.53 0.88 5.81
C PHE A 138 -3.09 1.11 6.31
N SER A 139 -2.96 1.84 7.41
CA SER A 139 -1.65 2.08 8.04
C SER A 139 -1.34 1.02 9.07
N ASP A 140 -0.12 0.47 8.99
CA ASP A 140 0.45 -0.39 10.03
C ASP A 140 1.95 -0.07 10.21
N PRO A 141 2.28 0.97 10.99
CA PRO A 141 3.66 1.43 11.15
C PRO A 141 4.59 0.40 11.77
N LEU A 142 4.07 -0.46 12.68
CA LEU A 142 4.87 -1.50 13.29
C LEU A 142 5.19 -2.61 12.31
N ALA A 143 4.20 -3.08 11.55
CA ALA A 143 4.45 -4.06 10.50
C ALA A 143 5.44 -3.53 9.44
N LEU A 144 5.34 -2.25 9.06
CA LEU A 144 6.28 -1.60 8.15
C LEU A 144 7.71 -1.60 8.73
N ALA A 145 7.86 -1.22 9.98
CA ALA A 145 9.17 -1.15 10.64
C ALA A 145 9.82 -2.54 10.73
N LEU A 146 9.07 -3.54 11.16
CA LEU A 146 9.53 -4.93 11.25
C LEU A 146 9.90 -5.48 9.87
N THR A 147 9.04 -5.29 8.87
CA THR A 147 9.31 -5.76 7.49
C THR A 147 10.56 -5.11 6.90
N ARG A 148 10.73 -3.79 7.07
CA ARG A 148 11.94 -3.10 6.62
C ARG A 148 13.20 -3.60 7.32
N ARG A 149 13.09 -3.93 8.61
CA ARG A 149 14.23 -4.48 9.35
C ARG A 149 14.59 -5.87 8.86
N VAL A 150 13.61 -6.74 8.65
CA VAL A 150 13.82 -8.08 8.05
C VAL A 150 14.49 -7.95 6.68
N LEU A 151 13.99 -7.08 5.81
CA LEU A 151 14.61 -6.85 4.50
C LEU A 151 16.06 -6.37 4.63
N GLY A 152 16.35 -5.44 5.54
CA GLY A 152 17.72 -4.96 5.78
C GLY A 152 18.68 -6.09 6.16
N GLU A 153 18.23 -7.00 7.02
CA GLU A 153 19.03 -8.16 7.42
C GLU A 153 19.22 -9.16 6.27
N LEU A 154 18.20 -9.37 5.43
CA LEU A 154 18.29 -10.30 4.31
C LEU A 154 19.31 -9.88 3.23
N TYR A 155 19.65 -8.59 3.15
CA TYR A 155 20.72 -8.07 2.31
C TYR A 155 22.10 -8.05 2.98
N ALA A 156 22.17 -8.32 4.29
CA ALA A 156 23.42 -8.44 5.01
C ALA A 156 24.04 -9.84 4.81
N PRO A 157 25.36 -9.99 5.05
CA PRO A 157 26.03 -11.30 5.01
C PRO A 157 25.36 -12.32 5.94
N GLN A 158 25.26 -13.55 5.50
CA GLN A 158 24.64 -14.62 6.28
C GLN A 158 25.52 -15.01 7.47
N THR A 159 24.94 -14.89 8.67
CA THR A 159 25.53 -15.38 9.92
C THR A 159 24.46 -16.02 10.78
N PRO A 160 24.81 -16.94 11.70
CA PRO A 160 23.84 -17.55 12.59
C PRO A 160 23.07 -16.54 13.46
N GLU A 161 23.75 -15.49 13.89
CA GLU A 161 23.15 -14.40 14.69
C GLU A 161 22.12 -13.60 13.87
N ARG A 162 22.42 -13.35 12.60
CA ARG A 162 21.50 -12.71 11.66
C ARG A 162 20.25 -13.56 11.46
N ASP A 163 20.43 -14.86 11.22
CA ASP A 163 19.31 -15.77 10.95
C ASP A 163 18.41 -15.91 12.19
N LEU A 164 19.00 -15.97 13.40
CA LEU A 164 18.25 -15.91 14.67
C LEU A 164 17.50 -14.57 14.82
N TYR A 165 18.13 -13.47 14.46
CA TYR A 165 17.50 -12.15 14.56
C TYR A 165 16.33 -12.02 13.60
N ILE A 166 16.46 -12.49 12.36
CA ILE A 166 15.36 -12.55 11.38
C ILE A 166 14.21 -13.40 11.93
N ASP A 167 14.49 -14.54 12.51
CA ASP A 167 13.48 -15.42 13.12
C ASP A 167 12.67 -14.70 14.21
N ILE A 168 13.36 -14.00 15.11
CA ILE A 168 12.72 -13.18 16.16
C ILE A 168 11.84 -12.08 15.57
N LEU A 169 12.32 -11.36 14.54
CA LEU A 169 11.57 -10.31 13.87
C LEU A 169 10.32 -10.86 13.17
N MET A 170 10.42 -12.02 12.53
CA MET A 170 9.30 -12.67 11.86
C MET A 170 8.26 -13.17 12.85
N LYS A 171 8.67 -13.72 13.98
CA LYS A 171 7.77 -14.08 15.09
C LYS A 171 7.06 -12.87 15.67
N ALA A 172 7.77 -11.75 15.83
CA ALA A 172 7.18 -10.50 16.28
C ALA A 172 6.16 -9.95 15.25
N LEU A 173 6.48 -9.99 13.96
CA LEU A 173 5.58 -9.57 12.88
C LEU A 173 4.33 -10.45 12.85
N ASN A 174 4.48 -11.76 12.86
CA ASN A 174 3.37 -12.71 12.91
C ASN A 174 2.46 -12.48 14.13
N ALA A 175 3.04 -12.40 15.32
CA ALA A 175 2.29 -12.13 16.55
C ALA A 175 1.51 -10.81 16.48
N HIS A 176 2.10 -9.76 15.88
CA HIS A 176 1.44 -8.48 15.66
C HIS A 176 0.26 -8.61 14.69
N LEU A 177 0.45 -9.28 13.57
CA LEU A 177 -0.58 -9.47 12.55
C LEU A 177 -1.75 -10.32 13.05
N VAL A 178 -1.47 -11.39 13.79
CA VAL A 178 -2.46 -12.29 14.41
C VAL A 178 -3.28 -11.55 15.47
N ARG A 179 -2.62 -10.81 16.35
CA ARG A 179 -3.28 -10.02 17.41
C ARG A 179 -4.14 -8.87 16.86
N GLY A 180 -3.82 -8.40 15.66
CA GLY A 180 -4.46 -7.23 15.05
C GLY A 180 -3.94 -5.91 15.62
N PRO A 181 -4.23 -4.79 14.95
CA PRO A 181 -3.99 -3.52 15.59
C PRO A 181 -4.77 -3.54 16.89
N LEU A 182 -4.10 -3.24 17.97
CA LEU A 182 -4.78 -2.90 19.21
C LEU A 182 -5.76 -1.80 18.80
N VAL A 183 -7.07 -2.10 18.83
CA VAL A 183 -8.05 -1.02 18.95
C VAL A 183 -7.52 -0.24 20.12
N THR A 184 -6.94 0.88 19.86
CA THR A 184 -6.41 1.75 20.87
C THR A 184 -7.59 2.15 21.74
N VAL A 185 -7.86 1.34 22.75
CA VAL A 185 -8.24 1.95 24.02
C VAL A 185 -7.06 2.89 24.22
N ALA A 186 -7.36 4.17 24.24
CA ALA A 186 -6.41 5.25 24.40
C ALA A 186 -5.66 5.07 25.74
N ASN A 187 -4.79 4.09 25.78
CA ASN A 187 -3.73 4.01 26.74
C ASN A 187 -2.60 4.84 26.11
N GLU A 188 -2.64 6.10 26.45
CA GLU A 188 -1.59 7.05 26.28
C GLU A 188 -0.27 6.48 26.81
N ILE A 189 0.35 5.60 26.03
CA ILE A 189 1.80 5.64 26.00
C ILE A 189 2.05 6.99 25.34
N PRO A 190 2.72 7.93 25.98
CA PRO A 190 3.10 9.16 25.33
C PRO A 190 3.94 8.74 24.14
N THR A 191 3.32 8.68 22.98
CA THR A 191 4.00 8.44 21.73
C THR A 191 4.71 9.73 21.41
N SER A 192 5.74 9.99 22.21
CA SER A 192 6.59 11.14 22.04
C SER A 192 7.20 11.18 20.65
N ASP A 193 7.04 10.19 19.80
CA ASP A 193 7.72 10.28 18.51
C ASP A 193 7.31 9.35 17.39
N SER A 194 6.10 9.02 17.20
CA SER A 194 5.85 8.60 15.84
C SER A 194 5.48 9.81 14.98
N PHE A 195 6.51 10.59 14.72
CA PHE A 195 6.44 11.69 13.77
C PHE A 195 5.92 11.18 12.40
N ALA A 196 6.33 9.97 12.01
CA ALA A 196 5.78 9.23 10.88
C ALA A 196 4.26 9.03 11.01
N PHE A 197 3.74 8.71 12.18
CA PHE A 197 2.31 8.58 12.41
C PHE A 197 1.58 9.92 12.22
N ARG A 198 2.12 11.02 12.73
CA ARG A 198 1.52 12.36 12.57
C ARG A 198 1.52 12.82 11.12
N VAL A 199 2.62 12.61 10.39
CA VAL A 199 2.68 12.88 8.94
C VAL A 199 1.66 12.01 8.20
N HIS A 200 1.54 10.75 8.58
CA HIS A 200 0.56 9.85 7.99
C HIS A 200 -0.88 10.31 8.24
N GLN A 201 -1.21 10.75 9.45
CA GLN A 201 -2.52 11.33 9.77
C GLN A 201 -2.82 12.54 8.88
N VAL A 202 -1.83 13.44 8.71
CA VAL A 202 -1.95 14.59 7.81
C VAL A 202 -2.19 14.16 6.36
N MET A 203 -1.44 13.15 5.89
CA MET A 203 -1.65 12.61 4.54
C MET A 203 -3.07 12.05 4.36
N ASN A 204 -3.58 11.31 5.34
CA ASN A 204 -4.95 10.78 5.31
C ASN A 204 -5.99 11.91 5.27
N THR A 205 -5.81 12.96 6.07
CA THR A 205 -6.71 14.13 6.03
C THR A 205 -6.75 14.75 4.63
N ILE A 206 -5.59 14.94 3.99
CA ILE A 206 -5.51 15.49 2.63
C ILE A 206 -6.19 14.56 1.61
N LEU A 207 -6.01 13.25 1.73
CA LEU A 207 -6.60 12.26 0.83
C LEU A 207 -8.13 12.18 0.96
N GLN A 208 -8.65 12.27 2.18
CA GLN A 208 -10.08 12.20 2.43
C GLN A 208 -10.80 13.50 2.04
N HIS A 209 -10.16 14.63 2.24
CA HIS A 209 -10.74 15.96 2.03
C HIS A 209 -9.85 16.84 1.15
N PRO A 210 -9.59 16.46 -0.12
CA PRO A 210 -8.63 17.18 -0.98
C PRO A 210 -9.05 18.61 -1.30
N GLY A 211 -10.36 18.91 -1.23
CA GLY A 211 -10.92 20.24 -1.48
C GLY A 211 -10.72 21.24 -0.35
N ASP A 212 -10.45 20.77 0.85
CA ASP A 212 -10.31 21.63 2.02
C ASP A 212 -9.10 22.57 1.93
N PRO A 213 -9.12 23.71 2.67
CA PRO A 213 -8.00 24.64 2.69
C PRO A 213 -6.83 24.09 3.53
N HIS A 214 -6.01 23.26 2.90
CA HIS A 214 -4.81 22.69 3.52
C HIS A 214 -3.66 23.71 3.47
N THR A 215 -3.59 24.59 4.48
CA THR A 215 -2.42 25.47 4.64
C THR A 215 -1.28 24.75 5.35
N VAL A 216 -0.05 25.18 5.16
CA VAL A 216 1.11 24.60 5.86
C VAL A 216 0.96 24.73 7.38
N GLU A 217 0.40 25.84 7.83
CA GLU A 217 0.14 26.14 9.23
C GLU A 217 -0.87 25.15 9.83
N SER A 218 -2.01 24.90 9.14
CA SER A 218 -3.03 23.96 9.61
C SER A 218 -2.52 22.52 9.64
N LEU A 219 -1.77 22.10 8.63
CA LEU A 219 -1.17 20.76 8.56
C LEU A 219 -0.06 20.56 9.59
N ALA A 220 0.74 21.61 9.84
CA ALA A 220 1.78 21.59 10.87
C ALA A 220 1.17 21.55 12.29
N ALA A 221 0.09 22.29 12.53
CA ALA A 221 -0.66 22.24 13.79
C ALA A 221 -1.24 20.83 14.04
N GLN A 222 -1.83 20.20 13.01
CA GLN A 222 -2.32 18.83 13.11
C GLN A 222 -1.19 17.84 13.43
N ALA A 223 0.02 18.05 12.90
CA ALA A 223 1.20 17.25 13.22
C ALA A 223 1.87 17.66 14.53
N SER A 224 1.38 18.70 15.24
CA SER A 224 1.95 19.24 16.49
C SER A 224 3.42 19.66 16.36
N VAL A 225 3.73 20.35 15.26
CA VAL A 225 5.09 20.88 14.99
C VAL A 225 5.03 22.27 14.37
N THR A 226 6.18 22.94 14.29
CA THR A 226 6.27 24.23 13.59
C THR A 226 6.17 24.06 12.08
N PRO A 227 5.63 25.04 11.32
CA PRO A 227 5.49 24.96 9.87
C PRO A 227 6.79 24.61 9.13
N SER A 228 7.91 25.23 9.51
CA SER A 228 9.23 24.97 8.90
C SER A 228 9.70 23.54 9.16
N HIS A 229 9.51 23.04 10.37
CA HIS A 229 9.84 21.66 10.74
C HIS A 229 8.93 20.70 9.97
N PHE A 230 7.63 20.95 9.93
CA PHE A 230 6.67 20.16 9.15
C PHE A 230 7.09 20.02 7.69
N CYS A 231 7.34 21.11 6.98
CA CYS A 231 7.75 21.09 5.57
C CYS A 231 8.96 20.19 5.32
N ARG A 232 9.99 20.32 6.17
CA ARG A 232 11.24 19.54 6.03
C ARG A 232 11.00 18.04 6.17
N ILE A 233 10.27 17.65 7.18
CA ILE A 233 10.05 16.26 7.52
C ILE A 233 8.99 15.62 6.63
N PHE A 234 7.93 16.36 6.27
CA PHE A 234 6.95 15.90 5.28
C PHE A 234 7.63 15.60 3.95
N LYS A 235 8.50 16.52 3.48
CA LYS A 235 9.29 16.30 2.26
C LYS A 235 10.24 15.10 2.39
N ARG A 236 10.86 14.91 3.57
CA ARG A 236 11.71 13.74 3.82
C ARG A 236 10.93 12.44 3.80
N ALA A 237 9.69 12.44 4.32
CA ALA A 237 8.83 11.26 4.41
C ALA A 237 8.16 10.91 3.07
N THR A 238 7.73 11.93 2.29
CA THR A 238 6.92 11.75 1.08
C THR A 238 7.68 12.01 -0.23
N GLY A 239 8.89 12.57 -0.15
CA GLY A 239 9.68 13.00 -1.31
C GLY A 239 9.23 14.32 -1.93
N VAL A 240 8.06 14.88 -1.54
CA VAL A 240 7.49 16.10 -2.10
C VAL A 240 7.09 17.09 -1.00
N SER A 241 6.94 18.38 -1.34
CA SER A 241 6.46 19.35 -0.35
C SER A 241 4.98 19.12 -0.01
N PRO A 242 4.50 19.59 1.16
CA PRO A 242 3.07 19.50 1.52
C PRO A 242 2.14 20.07 0.45
N HIS A 243 2.47 21.25 -0.08
CA HIS A 243 1.70 21.90 -1.15
C HIS A 243 1.67 21.03 -2.43
N GLN A 244 2.80 20.48 -2.83
CA GLN A 244 2.86 19.59 -4.00
C GLN A 244 2.01 18.31 -3.78
N TYR A 245 2.01 17.78 -2.56
CA TYR A 245 1.21 16.62 -2.21
C TYR A 245 -0.30 16.94 -2.28
N VAL A 246 -0.76 18.04 -1.69
CA VAL A 246 -2.15 18.51 -1.78
C VAL A 246 -2.55 18.71 -3.24
N MET A 247 -1.74 19.38 -4.02
CA MET A 247 -2.04 19.63 -5.44
C MET A 247 -2.11 18.35 -6.25
N LYS A 248 -1.20 17.40 -6.02
CA LYS A 248 -1.24 16.08 -6.65
C LYS A 248 -2.55 15.36 -6.32
N THR A 249 -2.91 15.29 -5.05
CA THR A 249 -4.16 14.65 -4.59
C THR A 249 -5.40 15.28 -5.22
N ARG A 250 -5.44 16.62 -5.32
CA ARG A 250 -6.53 17.34 -6.01
C ARG A 250 -6.63 16.96 -7.48
N PHE A 251 -5.50 16.85 -8.18
CA PHE A 251 -5.51 16.49 -9.60
C PHE A 251 -5.84 15.01 -9.81
N ASP A 252 -5.38 14.12 -8.95
CA ASP A 252 -5.74 12.70 -9.01
C ASP A 252 -7.26 12.56 -8.83
N ARG A 253 -7.86 13.28 -7.87
CA ARG A 253 -9.32 13.30 -7.68
C ARG A 253 -10.07 13.96 -8.85
N ALA A 254 -9.50 15.04 -9.43
CA ALA A 254 -10.07 15.68 -10.61
C ALA A 254 -10.14 14.73 -11.80
N GLN A 255 -9.08 13.96 -12.06
CA GLN A 255 -9.06 12.97 -13.15
C GLN A 255 -10.15 11.92 -12.95
N GLN A 256 -10.33 11.44 -11.73
CA GLN A 256 -11.42 10.49 -11.41
C GLN A 256 -12.79 11.09 -11.72
N LEU A 257 -13.07 12.27 -11.20
CA LEU A 257 -14.36 12.94 -11.42
C LEU A 257 -14.63 13.24 -12.90
N LEU A 258 -13.58 13.62 -13.66
CA LEU A 258 -13.70 13.88 -15.09
C LEU A 258 -14.04 12.62 -15.91
N LEU A 259 -13.56 11.46 -15.48
CA LEU A 259 -13.82 10.18 -16.16
C LEU A 259 -15.13 9.52 -15.73
N GLN A 260 -15.50 9.67 -14.45
CA GLN A 260 -16.60 8.93 -13.84
C GLN A 260 -17.93 9.70 -13.78
N SER A 261 -17.91 11.01 -14.01
CA SER A 261 -19.12 11.83 -13.88
C SER A 261 -19.26 12.87 -14.99
N ASP A 262 -20.53 13.32 -15.20
CA ASP A 262 -20.87 14.44 -16.08
C ASP A 262 -20.84 15.78 -15.37
N THR A 263 -20.34 15.82 -14.15
CA THR A 263 -20.24 17.03 -13.34
C THR A 263 -19.54 18.15 -14.11
N ARG A 264 -20.10 19.34 -14.07
CA ARG A 264 -19.54 20.52 -14.74
C ARG A 264 -18.11 20.78 -14.23
N ILE A 265 -17.19 21.11 -15.13
CA ILE A 265 -15.77 21.33 -14.77
C ILE A 265 -15.63 22.45 -13.72
N ALA A 266 -16.53 23.44 -13.74
CA ALA A 266 -16.57 24.49 -12.71
C ALA A 266 -16.84 23.94 -11.32
N LEU A 267 -17.81 23.02 -11.19
CA LEU A 267 -18.15 22.40 -9.92
C LEU A 267 -17.05 21.43 -9.43
N ILE A 268 -16.38 20.74 -10.36
CA ILE A 268 -15.21 19.93 -10.00
C ILE A 268 -14.09 20.83 -9.46
N ALA A 269 -13.81 21.96 -10.11
CA ALA A 269 -12.82 22.91 -9.64
C ALA A 269 -13.14 23.43 -8.23
N GLU A 270 -14.39 23.82 -8.00
CA GLU A 270 -14.89 24.31 -6.72
C GLU A 270 -14.77 23.24 -5.62
N SER A 271 -15.26 22.02 -5.88
CA SER A 271 -15.21 20.90 -4.92
C SER A 271 -13.77 20.48 -4.55
N LEU A 272 -12.79 20.84 -5.35
CA LEU A 272 -11.37 20.59 -5.12
C LEU A 272 -10.61 21.82 -4.59
N GLY A 273 -11.33 22.86 -4.17
CA GLY A 273 -10.76 24.04 -3.52
C GLY A 273 -10.00 24.97 -4.46
N PHE A 274 -10.33 25.00 -5.77
CA PHE A 274 -9.80 25.99 -6.68
C PHE A 274 -10.69 27.24 -6.70
N THR A 275 -10.08 28.41 -6.70
CA THR A 275 -10.77 29.71 -6.68
C THR A 275 -11.53 30.02 -7.98
N SER A 276 -11.18 29.35 -9.09
CA SER A 276 -11.90 29.46 -10.36
C SER A 276 -11.62 28.30 -11.29
N GLN A 277 -12.56 28.03 -12.19
CA GLN A 277 -12.38 27.06 -13.27
C GLN A 277 -11.15 27.37 -14.14
N SER A 278 -10.89 28.64 -14.40
CA SER A 278 -9.73 29.06 -15.22
C SER A 278 -8.40 28.75 -14.54
N HIS A 279 -8.32 28.97 -13.23
CA HIS A 279 -7.15 28.60 -12.43
C HIS A 279 -6.94 27.07 -12.43
N PHE A 280 -8.00 26.31 -12.16
CA PHE A 280 -7.98 24.85 -12.23
C PHE A 280 -7.52 24.35 -13.60
N SER A 281 -8.12 24.84 -14.70
CA SER A 281 -7.83 24.36 -16.06
C SER A 281 -6.37 24.62 -16.47
N ARG A 282 -5.82 25.78 -16.11
CA ARG A 282 -4.39 26.08 -16.36
C ARG A 282 -3.47 25.17 -15.56
N ALA A 283 -3.75 24.98 -14.28
CA ALA A 283 -2.95 24.12 -13.41
C ALA A 283 -3.04 22.66 -13.84
N PHE A 284 -4.22 22.16 -14.18
CA PHE A 284 -4.45 20.82 -14.69
C PHE A 284 -3.68 20.56 -16.00
N ARG A 285 -3.76 21.49 -16.97
CA ARG A 285 -3.02 21.38 -18.23
C ARG A 285 -1.50 21.37 -18.03
N ARG A 286 -0.98 22.15 -17.07
CA ARG A 286 0.45 22.17 -16.76
C ARG A 286 0.96 20.81 -16.27
N ILE A 287 0.12 20.05 -15.57
CA ILE A 287 0.50 18.76 -14.97
C ILE A 287 0.21 17.59 -15.89
N THR A 288 -0.94 17.61 -16.58
CA THR A 288 -1.40 16.47 -17.41
C THR A 288 -1.11 16.64 -18.90
N GLY A 289 -0.65 17.83 -19.32
CA GLY A 289 -0.42 18.18 -20.72
C GLY A 289 -1.69 18.52 -21.51
N GLN A 290 -2.90 18.39 -20.96
CA GLN A 290 -4.18 18.60 -21.63
C GLN A 290 -5.16 19.34 -20.72
N THR A 291 -6.16 19.99 -21.31
CA THR A 291 -7.22 20.63 -20.54
C THR A 291 -8.16 19.58 -19.92
N PRO A 292 -8.90 19.93 -18.84
CA PRO A 292 -9.89 19.02 -18.25
C PRO A 292 -10.95 18.53 -19.26
N ALA A 293 -11.34 19.38 -20.20
CA ALA A 293 -12.32 19.02 -21.24
C ALA A 293 -11.75 17.99 -22.22
N GLU A 294 -10.53 18.20 -22.72
CA GLU A 294 -9.82 17.24 -23.58
C GLU A 294 -9.58 15.92 -22.86
N PHE A 295 -9.20 15.97 -21.59
CA PHE A 295 -8.99 14.78 -20.76
C PHE A 295 -10.28 13.95 -20.63
N ARG A 296 -11.42 14.59 -20.35
CA ARG A 296 -12.74 13.96 -20.28
C ARG A 296 -13.12 13.31 -21.61
N GLN A 297 -12.96 14.04 -22.71
CA GLN A 297 -13.32 13.55 -24.04
C GLN A 297 -12.51 12.33 -24.45
N ARG A 298 -11.18 12.37 -24.24
CA ARG A 298 -10.29 11.24 -24.53
C ARG A 298 -10.56 10.02 -23.68
N GLY A 299 -10.83 10.23 -22.39
CA GLY A 299 -11.13 9.13 -21.48
C GLY A 299 -12.38 8.37 -21.86
N ARG A 300 -13.43 9.09 -22.31
CA ARG A 300 -14.69 8.47 -22.79
C ARG A 300 -14.53 7.74 -24.11
N ALA A 301 -13.76 8.27 -25.03
CA ALA A 301 -13.49 7.61 -26.31
C ALA A 301 -12.70 6.30 -26.17
N LYS A 302 -12.04 6.06 -25.05
CA LYS A 302 -11.34 4.80 -24.76
C LYS A 302 -12.21 3.77 -24.03
N LEU A 303 -13.38 4.17 -23.55
CA LEU A 303 -14.34 3.32 -22.82
C LEU A 303 -15.50 2.85 -23.69
N GLN A 304 -15.61 3.37 -24.92
CA GLN A 304 -16.50 2.90 -26.01
C GLN A 304 -15.73 1.99 -26.98
#